data_d4147bf7d0bb3f485f05ddfd5474dd14
#
_entry.id   d4147bf7d0bb3f485f05ddfd5474dd14
#
_cell.length_a   1.000
_cell.length_b   1.000
_cell.length_c   1.000
_cell.angle_alpha   90.00
_cell.angle_beta   90.00
_cell.angle_gamma   90.00
#
_symmetry.space_group_name_H-M   'P 1'
#
loop_
_entity.id
_entity.type
_entity.pdbx_description
1 polymer ?
#
loop_
_entity_poly.entity_id
_entity_poly.type
_entity_poly.pdbx_seq_one_letter_code
_entity_poly.pdbx_strand_id
1 'polypeptide(L)'
;MRRCGLRHLLPRLDAEERWDKVLSGGEQQRLAFTRLVVLKPDIVITDEATSALDEDAQASMMELFRHELKDVTLISVGHRPGLEEFHERKLTLQRHPGQARPQVPTHRRRGARLLSRLLRHSLRPRPSPDPSRSE
;
A
#
# COMPACT_ATOMS: atom_id res chain seq x y z
N MET A 1 -2.90 -14.49 -5.78
CA MET A 1 -3.98 -15.18 -5.03
C MET A 1 -3.49 -16.21 -4.02
N ARG A 2 -2.64 -17.19 -4.37
CA ARG A 2 -2.15 -18.18 -3.38
C ARG A 2 -1.48 -17.54 -2.15
N ARG A 3 -0.59 -16.57 -2.36
CA ARG A 3 0.08 -15.82 -1.29
C ARG A 3 -0.84 -14.96 -0.43
N CYS A 4 -1.99 -14.57 -0.97
CA CYS A 4 -3.00 -13.81 -0.24
C CYS A 4 -4.09 -14.70 0.38
N GLY A 5 -3.88 -16.02 0.50
CA GLY A 5 -4.86 -16.92 1.11
C GLY A 5 -6.16 -17.13 0.32
N LEU A 6 -6.15 -16.80 -0.98
CA LEU A 6 -7.33 -16.90 -1.87
C LEU A 6 -7.21 -18.03 -2.89
N ARG A 7 -6.57 -19.16 -2.49
CA ARG A 7 -6.37 -20.30 -3.39
C ARG A 7 -7.70 -20.93 -3.84
N HIS A 8 -8.69 -20.97 -2.98
CA HIS A 8 -10.00 -21.54 -3.25
C HIS A 8 -10.79 -20.79 -4.34
N LEU A 9 -10.42 -19.54 -4.63
CA LEU A 9 -11.05 -18.74 -5.70
C LEU A 9 -10.41 -18.99 -7.08
N LEU A 10 -9.29 -19.70 -7.18
CA LEU A 10 -8.62 -19.94 -8.45
C LEU A 10 -9.51 -20.63 -9.51
N PRO A 11 -10.36 -21.62 -9.17
CA PRO A 11 -11.25 -22.25 -10.15
C PRO A 11 -12.36 -21.33 -10.68
N ARG A 12 -12.59 -20.19 -10.02
CA ARG A 12 -13.66 -19.24 -10.31
C ARG A 12 -13.17 -17.92 -10.90
N LEU A 13 -11.91 -17.85 -11.35
CA LEU A 13 -11.31 -16.60 -11.85
C LEU A 13 -12.06 -16.02 -13.06
N ASP A 14 -12.61 -16.88 -13.90
CA ASP A 14 -13.33 -16.48 -15.10
C ASP A 14 -14.87 -16.39 -14.89
N ALA A 15 -15.33 -16.58 -13.65
CA ALA A 15 -16.74 -16.50 -13.33
C ALA A 15 -17.19 -15.03 -13.20
N GLU A 16 -18.27 -14.70 -13.88
CA GLU A 16 -18.97 -13.41 -13.74
C GLU A 16 -19.94 -13.48 -12.56
N GLU A 17 -19.54 -12.94 -11.42
CA GLU A 17 -20.33 -12.96 -10.19
C GLU A 17 -20.31 -11.60 -9.47
N ARG A 18 -21.29 -11.42 -8.61
CA ARG A 18 -21.30 -10.29 -7.68
C ARG A 18 -20.34 -10.53 -6.53
N TRP A 19 -19.04 -10.38 -6.81
CA TRP A 19 -17.96 -10.65 -5.88
C TRP A 19 -18.06 -9.84 -4.58
N ASP A 20 -18.65 -8.64 -4.65
CA ASP A 20 -18.98 -7.82 -3.49
C ASP A 20 -19.93 -8.48 -2.48
N LYS A 21 -20.75 -9.43 -2.95
CA LYS A 21 -21.71 -10.17 -2.12
C LYS A 21 -21.26 -11.60 -1.80
N VAL A 22 -20.37 -12.14 -2.61
CA VAL A 22 -19.89 -13.52 -2.47
C VAL A 22 -18.71 -13.60 -1.49
N LEU A 23 -17.83 -12.59 -1.52
CA LEU A 23 -16.64 -12.56 -0.69
C LEU A 23 -16.93 -11.97 0.69
N SER A 24 -16.38 -12.60 1.73
CA SER A 24 -16.29 -12.00 3.05
C SER A 24 -15.45 -10.73 3.04
N GLY A 25 -15.61 -9.85 4.03
CA GLY A 25 -14.81 -8.61 4.13
C GLY A 25 -13.30 -8.87 4.12
N GLY A 26 -12.84 -9.91 4.83
CA GLY A 26 -11.44 -10.31 4.80
C GLY A 26 -10.97 -10.82 3.44
N GLU A 27 -11.80 -11.53 2.69
CA GLU A 27 -11.47 -11.96 1.32
C GLU A 27 -11.42 -10.79 0.36
N GLN A 28 -12.32 -9.81 0.49
CA GLN A 28 -12.29 -8.58 -0.29
C GLN A 28 -10.99 -7.80 -0.06
N GLN A 29 -10.56 -7.66 1.21
CA GLN A 29 -9.29 -7.02 1.55
C GLN A 29 -8.10 -7.80 0.96
N ARG A 30 -8.04 -9.12 1.13
CA ARG A 30 -6.99 -9.96 0.52
C ARG A 30 -6.98 -9.91 -1.01
N LEU A 31 -8.13 -9.77 -1.64
CA LEU A 31 -8.23 -9.58 -3.09
C LEU A 31 -7.65 -8.22 -3.51
N ALA A 32 -7.88 -7.17 -2.73
CA ALA A 32 -7.27 -5.85 -2.97
C ALA A 32 -5.74 -5.94 -2.91
N PHE A 33 -5.16 -6.61 -1.92
CA PHE A 33 -3.71 -6.85 -1.86
C PHE A 33 -3.20 -7.68 -3.06
N THR A 34 -3.99 -8.65 -3.54
CA THR A 34 -3.63 -9.41 -4.76
C THR A 34 -3.49 -8.49 -5.97
N ARG A 35 -4.37 -7.50 -6.11
CA ARG A 35 -4.28 -6.49 -7.19
C ARG A 35 -3.00 -5.67 -7.11
N LEU A 36 -2.58 -5.28 -5.90
CA LEU A 36 -1.32 -4.54 -5.71
C LEU A 36 -0.10 -5.36 -6.19
N VAL A 37 -0.07 -6.65 -5.88
CA VAL A 37 1.01 -7.55 -6.32
C VAL A 37 1.09 -7.65 -7.85
N VAL A 38 -0.06 -7.60 -8.53
CA VAL A 38 -0.12 -7.65 -10.00
C VAL A 38 0.25 -6.30 -10.63
N LEU A 39 -0.30 -5.21 -10.09
CA LEU A 39 -0.16 -3.86 -10.66
C LEU A 39 1.19 -3.21 -10.35
N LYS A 40 1.79 -3.55 -9.21
CA LYS A 40 3.06 -2.98 -8.69
C LYS A 40 3.13 -1.45 -8.81
N PRO A 41 2.21 -0.71 -8.20
CA PRO A 41 2.20 0.75 -8.28
C PRO A 41 3.41 1.34 -7.53
N ASP A 42 3.81 2.56 -7.86
CA ASP A 42 4.92 3.25 -7.18
C ASP A 42 4.54 3.65 -5.73
N ILE A 43 3.27 3.99 -5.51
CA ILE A 43 2.75 4.45 -4.23
C ILE A 43 1.43 3.73 -3.93
N VAL A 44 1.31 3.24 -2.71
CA VAL A 44 0.08 2.66 -2.15
C VAL A 44 -0.32 3.45 -0.92
N ILE A 45 -1.55 3.91 -0.89
CA ILE A 45 -2.17 4.52 0.29
C ILE A 45 -3.26 3.56 0.77
N THR A 46 -3.17 3.16 2.03
CA THR A 46 -4.16 2.29 2.67
C THR A 46 -4.85 3.02 3.81
N ASP A 47 -6.18 2.92 3.85
CA ASP A 47 -6.99 3.40 4.95
C ASP A 47 -7.73 2.21 5.54
N GLU A 48 -7.32 1.81 6.76
CA GLU A 48 -7.86 0.65 7.49
C GLU A 48 -7.96 -0.66 6.66
N ALA A 49 -7.05 -0.84 5.69
CA ALA A 49 -7.11 -1.91 4.70
C ALA A 49 -6.95 -3.34 5.27
N THR A 50 -6.63 -3.46 6.55
CA THR A 50 -6.51 -4.75 7.25
C THR A 50 -7.54 -4.90 8.37
N SER A 51 -8.53 -4.03 8.46
CA SER A 51 -9.50 -4.00 9.57
C SER A 51 -10.34 -5.26 9.71
N ALA A 52 -10.64 -5.96 8.60
CA ALA A 52 -11.39 -7.21 8.58
C ALA A 52 -10.51 -8.47 8.61
N LEU A 53 -9.20 -8.34 8.79
CA LEU A 53 -8.26 -9.46 8.89
C LEU A 53 -7.97 -9.76 10.36
N ASP A 54 -7.68 -11.03 10.69
CA ASP A 54 -7.03 -11.41 11.93
C ASP A 54 -5.53 -10.99 11.91
N GLU A 55 -4.84 -11.14 13.02
CA GLU A 55 -3.44 -10.68 13.15
C GLU A 55 -2.50 -11.45 12.20
N ASP A 56 -2.70 -12.76 12.03
CA ASP A 56 -1.88 -13.59 11.15
C ASP A 56 -2.09 -13.22 9.68
N ALA A 57 -3.34 -13.01 9.27
CA ALA A 57 -3.66 -12.57 7.93
C ALA A 57 -3.15 -11.14 7.68
N GLN A 58 -3.24 -10.23 8.65
CA GLN A 58 -2.65 -8.91 8.57
C GLN A 58 -1.15 -9.00 8.35
N ALA A 59 -0.43 -9.75 9.20
CA ALA A 59 1.02 -9.94 9.07
C ALA A 59 1.38 -10.52 7.69
N SER A 60 0.66 -11.55 7.24
CA SER A 60 0.86 -12.16 5.92
C SER A 60 0.67 -11.17 4.77
N MET A 61 -0.32 -10.27 4.84
CA MET A 61 -0.55 -9.24 3.82
C MET A 61 0.54 -8.16 3.86
N MET A 62 0.96 -7.75 5.04
CA MET A 62 2.01 -6.75 5.19
C MET A 62 3.39 -7.27 4.77
N GLU A 63 3.66 -8.58 4.92
CA GLU A 63 4.88 -9.21 4.40
C GLU A 63 5.03 -9.09 2.87
N LEU A 64 3.93 -8.94 2.12
CA LEU A 64 4.01 -8.67 0.68
C LEU A 64 4.81 -7.40 0.36
N PHE A 65 4.74 -6.38 1.23
CA PHE A 65 5.50 -5.14 1.06
C PHE A 65 7.00 -5.30 1.36
N ARG A 66 7.39 -6.32 2.10
CA ARG A 66 8.80 -6.65 2.34
C ARG A 66 9.43 -7.45 1.18
N HIS A 67 8.61 -8.13 0.41
CA HIS A 67 9.06 -9.06 -0.63
C HIS A 67 8.62 -8.63 -2.03
N GLU A 68 7.36 -8.82 -2.38
CA GLU A 68 6.85 -8.60 -3.73
C GLU A 68 6.70 -7.12 -4.10
N LEU A 69 6.45 -6.29 -3.11
CA LEU A 69 6.20 -4.84 -3.23
C LEU A 69 7.28 -3.99 -2.55
N LYS A 70 8.50 -4.52 -2.43
CA LYS A 70 9.62 -3.88 -1.72
C LYS A 70 10.01 -2.50 -2.25
N ASP A 71 9.72 -2.24 -3.52
CA ASP A 71 10.02 -0.97 -4.20
C ASP A 71 8.83 0.01 -4.15
N VAL A 72 7.71 -0.41 -3.57
CA VAL A 72 6.49 0.39 -3.43
C VAL A 72 6.56 1.26 -2.18
N THR A 73 6.23 2.53 -2.31
CA THR A 73 6.06 3.42 -1.15
C THR A 73 4.70 3.16 -0.51
N LEU A 74 4.70 2.65 0.71
CA LEU A 74 3.47 2.38 1.47
C LEU A 74 3.19 3.50 2.47
N ILE A 75 1.99 4.06 2.43
CA ILE A 75 1.43 4.96 3.43
C ILE A 75 0.18 4.31 4.00
N SER A 76 0.19 4.02 5.29
CA SER A 76 -0.96 3.39 5.96
C SER A 76 -1.59 4.31 6.99
N VAL A 77 -2.91 4.43 6.93
CA VAL A 77 -3.73 4.95 8.00
C VAL A 77 -4.36 3.76 8.71
N GLY A 78 -4.15 3.66 10.02
CA GLY A 78 -4.68 2.56 10.81
C GLY A 78 -4.26 2.67 12.27
N HIS A 79 -4.97 1.96 13.12
CA HIS A 79 -4.76 1.97 14.57
C HIS A 79 -4.51 0.55 15.15
N ARG A 80 -4.44 -0.47 14.30
CA ARG A 80 -4.27 -1.85 14.73
C ARG A 80 -2.85 -2.11 15.26
N PRO A 81 -2.73 -2.94 16.30
CA PRO A 81 -1.44 -3.40 16.79
C PRO A 81 -0.62 -4.09 15.69
N GLY A 82 0.71 -3.99 15.77
CA GLY A 82 1.62 -4.64 14.82
C GLY A 82 1.79 -3.93 13.49
N LEU A 83 0.87 -3.03 13.07
CA LEU A 83 1.00 -2.31 11.79
C LEU A 83 2.27 -1.45 11.73
N GLU A 84 2.69 -0.89 12.86
CA GLU A 84 3.88 -0.03 12.96
C GLU A 84 5.19 -0.76 12.62
N GLU A 85 5.23 -2.07 12.78
CA GLU A 85 6.44 -2.89 12.53
C GLU A 85 6.80 -2.96 11.05
N PHE A 86 5.82 -2.72 10.19
CA PHE A 86 5.98 -2.72 8.73
C PHE A 86 6.33 -1.35 8.15
N HIS A 87 6.44 -0.31 9.00
CA HIS A 87 6.71 1.05 8.59
C HIS A 87 8.00 1.59 9.21
N GLU A 88 8.78 2.31 8.42
CA GLU A 88 10.01 2.98 8.89
C GLU A 88 9.72 4.29 9.63
N ARG A 89 8.54 4.86 9.41
CA ARG A 89 8.13 6.16 9.95
C ARG A 89 6.70 6.10 10.47
N LYS A 90 6.47 6.79 11.57
CA LYS A 90 5.13 7.04 12.11
C LYS A 90 4.87 8.54 12.09
N LEU A 91 3.75 8.94 11.48
CA LEU A 91 3.25 10.30 11.50
C LEU A 91 2.08 10.38 12.47
N THR A 92 2.15 11.27 13.45
CA THR A 92 1.05 11.52 14.37
C THR A 92 0.50 12.91 14.10
N LEU A 93 -0.76 12.99 13.68
CA LEU A 93 -1.45 14.27 13.50
C LEU A 93 -1.98 14.76 14.85
N GLN A 94 -1.46 15.87 15.34
CA GLN A 94 -1.94 16.49 16.58
C GLN A 94 -2.73 17.75 16.24
N ARG A 95 -3.94 17.86 16.80
CA ARG A 95 -4.76 19.05 16.68
C ARG A 95 -4.47 19.95 17.88
N HIS A 96 -3.88 21.11 17.64
CA HIS A 96 -3.68 22.11 18.67
C HIS A 96 -4.82 23.15 18.60
N PRO A 97 -5.47 23.47 19.72
CA PRO A 97 -6.47 24.55 19.76
C PRO A 97 -5.82 25.86 19.30
N GLY A 98 -6.44 26.53 18.33
CA GLY A 98 -5.96 27.82 17.81
C GLY A 98 -4.94 27.75 16.67
N GLN A 99 -4.52 26.58 16.19
CA GLN A 99 -3.67 26.44 15.02
C GLN A 99 -4.44 25.89 13.81
N ALA A 100 -4.34 26.59 12.69
CA ALA A 100 -5.04 26.24 11.45
C ALA A 100 -4.41 25.04 10.70
N ARG A 101 -3.21 24.58 11.08
CA ARG A 101 -2.51 23.46 10.42
C ARG A 101 -2.07 22.43 11.45
N PRO A 102 -2.26 21.12 11.17
CA PRO A 102 -1.74 20.05 12.01
C PRO A 102 -0.20 20.07 11.97
N GLN A 103 0.42 19.98 13.14
CA GLN A 103 1.86 19.72 13.21
C GLN A 103 2.10 18.22 13.07
N VAL A 104 3.08 17.85 12.24
CA VAL A 104 3.47 16.48 11.97
C VAL A 104 4.86 16.22 12.56
N PRO A 105 4.97 15.73 13.81
CA PRO A 105 6.25 15.26 14.32
C PRO A 105 6.61 13.95 13.60
N THR A 106 7.72 13.95 12.89
CA THR A 106 8.26 12.77 12.23
C THR A 106 9.22 12.04 13.16
N HIS A 107 8.82 10.90 13.70
CA HIS A 107 9.73 9.98 14.36
C HIS A 107 10.42 9.09 13.31
N ARG A 108 11.70 9.32 13.09
CA ARG A 108 12.53 8.50 12.19
C ARG A 108 13.11 7.33 12.99
N ARG A 109 12.71 6.08 12.71
CA ARG A 109 13.48 4.92 13.19
C ARG A 109 14.85 4.92 12.47
N ARG A 110 15.93 4.72 13.21
CA ARG A 110 17.29 4.61 12.66
C ARG A 110 17.33 3.38 11.74
N GLY A 111 17.52 3.61 10.42
CA GLY A 111 17.66 2.53 9.43
C GLY A 111 17.29 2.91 7.98
N ALA A 112 16.48 3.94 7.77
CA ALA A 112 15.97 4.29 6.44
C ALA A 112 16.99 5.06 5.58
N ARG A 113 17.80 4.34 4.81
CA ARG A 113 18.69 4.94 3.78
C ARG A 113 18.07 5.03 2.37
N LEU A 114 16.79 4.66 2.18
CA LEU A 114 16.24 4.50 0.82
C LEU A 114 15.44 5.68 0.24
N LEU A 115 14.85 6.55 1.06
CA LEU A 115 13.95 7.60 0.54
C LEU A 115 14.65 8.80 -0.12
N SER A 116 15.93 9.04 0.15
CA SER A 116 16.69 10.12 -0.49
C SER A 116 17.05 9.84 -1.96
N ARG A 117 16.96 8.59 -2.40
CA ARG A 117 17.19 8.21 -3.80
C ARG A 117 15.93 8.35 -4.68
N LEU A 118 14.74 8.08 -4.13
CA LEU A 118 13.48 8.09 -4.88
C LEU A 118 13.00 9.51 -5.21
N LEU A 119 13.17 10.47 -4.32
CA LEU A 119 12.79 11.87 -4.58
C LEU A 119 13.64 12.54 -5.67
N ARG A 120 14.82 12.03 -5.98
CA ARG A 120 15.66 12.56 -7.07
C ARG A 120 15.30 12.02 -8.46
N HIS A 121 14.59 10.88 -8.54
CA HIS A 121 14.22 10.28 -9.83
C HIS A 121 12.84 10.70 -10.33
N SER A 122 11.91 11.02 -9.43
CA SER A 122 10.53 11.40 -9.78
C SER A 122 10.36 12.85 -10.21
N LEU A 123 11.39 13.70 -10.08
CA LEU A 123 11.36 15.12 -10.47
C LEU A 123 12.05 15.42 -11.81
N ARG A 124 12.38 14.41 -12.61
CA ARG A 124 12.79 14.67 -13.99
C ARG A 124 11.54 14.95 -14.84
N PRO A 125 11.38 16.16 -15.37
CA PRO A 125 10.31 16.42 -16.34
C PRO A 125 10.48 15.47 -17.53
N ARG A 126 9.39 14.86 -17.98
CA ARG A 126 9.39 14.07 -19.21
C ARG A 126 9.87 14.95 -20.35
N PRO A 127 10.82 14.50 -21.19
CA PRO A 127 11.18 15.24 -22.39
C PRO A 127 9.92 15.39 -23.25
N SER A 128 9.68 16.62 -23.71
CA SER A 128 8.61 16.92 -24.64
C SER A 128 8.77 16.08 -25.91
N PRO A 129 7.68 15.61 -26.52
CA PRO A 129 7.77 14.89 -27.79
C PRO A 129 8.38 15.79 -28.84
N ASP A 130 9.39 15.27 -29.54
CA ASP A 130 10.07 15.92 -30.64
C ASP A 130 9.08 16.12 -31.81
N PRO A 131 8.81 17.37 -32.25
CA PRO A 131 7.88 17.64 -33.33
C PRO A 131 8.39 17.29 -34.73
N SER A 132 9.60 16.70 -34.88
CA SER A 132 10.24 16.42 -36.17
C SER A 132 10.03 15.01 -36.71
N ARG A 133 9.10 14.20 -36.17
CA ARG A 133 8.73 12.87 -36.71
C ARG A 133 7.32 12.87 -37.30
N SER A 134 7.10 13.71 -38.28
CA SER A 134 5.98 13.58 -39.22
C SER A 134 6.54 13.82 -40.62
N GLU A 135 7.03 12.77 -41.24
CA GLU A 135 7.07 12.51 -42.68
C GLU A 135 7.02 10.99 -42.91
#